data_f890c778c0abc0f3ae6bfc2c38136d12
#
_entry.id   f890c778c0abc0f3ae6bfc2c38136d12
#
_cell.length_a   1.000
_cell.length_b   1.000
_cell.length_c   1.000
_cell.angle_alpha   90.00
_cell.angle_beta   90.00
_cell.angle_gamma   90.00
#
_symmetry.space_group_name_H-M   'P 1'
#
loop_
_entity.id
_entity.type
_entity.pdbx_description
1 polymer ?
#
loop_
_entity_poly.entity_id
_entity_poly.type
_entity_poly.pdbx_seq_one_letter_code
_entity_poly.pdbx_strand_id
1 'polypeptide(L)'
;MAMRSHYCGLVTEAQMGQTVSLCGWVNRRRDHGGVIFVDVRDREGYVQVVCDPDRPEMFAVAEDLRNEFCIQVKGLVRARPEGTTNDNMKSGKIEVLCHELNVLNPSVTPPFQLDDDNLSETTRLTHRVLDLRRPYMQNNLMLRYRVSMEVRKFLDANGFVDIETPMLTKSTPEGARDYLVPSRVHDGHFFALPQSPQLFKQLLMVAGFDRYYQITKCFRDEDLRADRQPEFTQIDIETSFLSEEEIRDIFQGMIKTVFQTTINVDLGDFPVMTYQDAMHRYGSDKPDLRVKLEFCDVTDVMADVDFKVFSGAATMNNGRVVALRVPGGARENGGMPRSEIDAYAEFVKIYGAKGLAYVKVNEVSKGRDGLQSPIVKNLHDKAIGEVLARTGAQDGDLIFFGADKAKIVNDAIGALRIKIGHSEFGKKNGLFEKGWRPMWVVDFPMFEYDEEAQRYTATHHPFTAPKDGHEDWMVSAPEKCISKGYDMVLNGWEMGGGSVRIHRADVQQKVFDALKITPEEAQVKFGFLLDALQYGAPPHGGLAFGLDRIVTLMTGAESIRDVIAFPKTQRAQCLLTQAPSLVDEKQLRELHIRLRNADLVKPA
;
A
#
# COMPACT_ATOMS: atom_id res chain seq x y z
N MET A 1 14.60 -1.12 -42.76
CA MET A 1 14.84 0.11 -41.99
C MET A 1 13.85 0.14 -40.84
N ALA A 2 14.24 0.67 -39.67
CA ALA A 2 13.30 0.84 -38.55
C ALA A 2 12.20 1.84 -38.95
N MET A 3 10.95 1.61 -38.51
CA MET A 3 9.83 2.52 -38.83
C MET A 3 10.01 3.91 -38.20
N ARG A 4 10.74 4.01 -37.10
CA ARG A 4 11.09 5.28 -36.42
C ARG A 4 12.59 5.37 -36.15
N SER A 5 13.13 6.59 -36.20
CA SER A 5 14.50 6.90 -35.81
C SER A 5 14.60 7.37 -34.35
N HIS A 6 13.60 8.08 -33.87
CA HIS A 6 13.55 8.67 -32.51
C HIS A 6 12.16 8.53 -31.88
N TYR A 7 12.10 8.55 -30.55
CA TYR A 7 10.86 8.77 -29.82
C TYR A 7 10.45 10.24 -29.90
N CYS A 8 9.15 10.51 -29.96
CA CYS A 8 8.59 11.87 -30.06
C CYS A 8 9.04 12.76 -28.91
N GLY A 9 8.92 12.27 -27.68
CA GLY A 9 9.30 13.03 -26.48
C GLY A 9 10.81 13.18 -26.25
N LEU A 10 11.65 12.54 -27.06
CA LEU A 10 13.12 12.63 -26.99
C LEU A 10 13.75 13.46 -28.10
N VAL A 11 12.95 14.02 -29.02
CA VAL A 11 13.46 14.98 -30.02
C VAL A 11 13.69 16.32 -29.34
N THR A 12 14.92 16.81 -29.45
CA THR A 12 15.38 18.05 -28.81
C THR A 12 16.12 18.93 -29.81
N GLU A 13 16.69 20.03 -29.36
CA GLU A 13 17.56 20.91 -30.13
C GLU A 13 18.79 20.19 -30.71
N ALA A 14 19.21 19.05 -30.11
CA ALA A 14 20.34 18.25 -30.61
C ALA A 14 20.07 17.61 -32.00
N GLN A 15 18.82 17.46 -32.39
CA GLN A 15 18.41 16.95 -33.69
C GLN A 15 18.12 18.05 -34.74
N MET A 16 18.35 19.33 -34.40
CA MET A 16 18.11 20.42 -35.36
C MET A 16 18.84 20.21 -36.67
N GLY A 17 18.15 20.45 -37.79
CA GLY A 17 18.64 20.25 -39.14
C GLY A 17 18.65 18.79 -39.61
N GLN A 18 18.29 17.83 -38.77
CA GLN A 18 18.17 16.42 -39.11
C GLN A 18 16.75 16.07 -39.56
N THR A 19 16.67 15.13 -40.51
CA THR A 19 15.40 14.49 -40.84
C THR A 19 15.17 13.30 -39.93
N VAL A 20 14.04 13.31 -39.22
CA VAL A 20 13.64 12.25 -38.30
C VAL A 20 12.41 11.51 -38.79
N SER A 21 12.32 10.23 -38.44
CA SER A 21 11.10 9.42 -38.60
C SER A 21 10.51 9.12 -37.23
N LEU A 22 9.26 9.52 -37.02
CA LEU A 22 8.54 9.40 -35.76
C LEU A 22 7.29 8.55 -35.93
N CYS A 23 6.95 7.75 -34.91
CA CYS A 23 5.69 7.02 -34.85
C CYS A 23 5.02 7.29 -33.53
N GLY A 24 3.72 7.51 -33.55
CA GLY A 24 2.96 7.79 -32.34
C GLY A 24 1.48 8.00 -32.63
N TRP A 25 0.79 8.56 -31.67
CA TRP A 25 -0.63 8.86 -31.75
C TRP A 25 -0.86 10.36 -31.84
N VAL A 26 -1.87 10.77 -32.60
CA VAL A 26 -2.32 12.16 -32.65
C VAL A 26 -2.93 12.53 -31.29
N ASN A 27 -2.21 13.35 -30.53
CA ASN A 27 -2.69 13.85 -29.25
C ASN A 27 -3.66 15.03 -29.44
N ARG A 28 -3.30 15.94 -30.31
CA ARG A 28 -4.12 17.12 -30.66
C ARG A 28 -3.81 17.59 -32.08
N ARG A 29 -4.85 17.94 -32.82
CA ARG A 29 -4.76 18.59 -34.14
C ARG A 29 -5.32 20.02 -34.02
N ARG A 30 -4.63 20.98 -34.61
CA ARG A 30 -5.04 22.39 -34.68
C ARG A 30 -4.83 22.88 -36.11
N ASP A 31 -5.79 23.64 -36.60
CA ASP A 31 -5.71 24.35 -37.86
C ASP A 31 -5.62 25.84 -37.60
N HIS A 32 -4.58 26.49 -38.09
CA HIS A 32 -4.34 27.91 -37.90
C HIS A 32 -4.04 28.56 -39.26
N GLY A 33 -5.10 29.04 -39.90
CA GLY A 33 -4.94 29.80 -41.13
C GLY A 33 -4.33 29.05 -42.31
N GLY A 34 -4.63 27.76 -42.45
CA GLY A 34 -4.17 26.90 -43.50
C GLY A 34 -2.86 26.16 -43.23
N VAL A 35 -2.33 26.21 -42.03
CA VAL A 35 -1.25 25.35 -41.53
C VAL A 35 -1.79 24.44 -40.45
N ILE A 36 -1.55 23.15 -40.55
CA ILE A 36 -2.01 22.18 -39.57
C ILE A 36 -0.88 21.81 -38.62
N PHE A 37 -1.15 21.96 -37.32
CA PHE A 37 -0.25 21.55 -36.25
C PHE A 37 -0.79 20.28 -35.61
N VAL A 38 0.10 19.26 -35.48
CA VAL A 38 -0.24 17.96 -34.87
C VAL A 38 0.73 17.70 -33.74
N ASP A 39 0.22 17.55 -32.53
CA ASP A 39 1.02 17.05 -31.43
C ASP A 39 1.03 15.53 -31.50
N VAL A 40 2.18 14.94 -31.81
CA VAL A 40 2.37 13.48 -31.92
C VAL A 40 2.94 12.96 -30.63
N ARG A 41 2.25 12.04 -30.00
CA ARG A 41 2.56 11.49 -28.67
C ARG A 41 3.06 10.05 -28.77
N ASP A 42 4.06 9.74 -27.99
CA ASP A 42 4.45 8.39 -27.61
C ASP A 42 4.71 8.28 -26.11
N ARG A 43 5.27 7.17 -25.61
CA ARG A 43 5.52 6.98 -24.17
C ARG A 43 6.54 7.94 -23.56
N GLU A 44 7.40 8.55 -24.35
CA GLU A 44 8.44 9.49 -23.89
C GLU A 44 7.93 10.94 -23.83
N GLY A 45 6.76 11.19 -24.42
CA GLY A 45 6.14 12.50 -24.49
C GLY A 45 5.60 12.83 -25.87
N TYR A 46 5.55 14.10 -26.23
CA TYR A 46 5.04 14.53 -27.52
C TYR A 46 5.89 15.63 -28.14
N VAL A 47 5.78 15.75 -29.46
CA VAL A 47 6.43 16.76 -30.27
C VAL A 47 5.42 17.40 -31.23
N GLN A 48 5.57 18.69 -31.46
CA GLN A 48 4.76 19.39 -32.45
C GLN A 48 5.27 19.07 -33.84
N VAL A 49 4.36 18.65 -34.71
CA VAL A 49 4.57 18.45 -36.16
C VAL A 49 3.81 19.52 -36.91
N VAL A 50 4.47 20.13 -37.90
CA VAL A 50 3.87 21.19 -38.72
C VAL A 50 3.65 20.61 -40.12
N CYS A 51 2.40 20.63 -40.56
CA CYS A 51 1.98 20.23 -41.91
C CYS A 51 1.67 21.49 -42.73
N ASP A 52 2.50 21.76 -43.73
CA ASP A 52 2.43 22.94 -44.57
C ASP A 52 1.66 22.61 -45.86
N PRO A 53 0.73 23.49 -46.34
CA PRO A 53 -0.02 23.28 -47.57
C PRO A 53 0.84 23.24 -48.84
N ASP A 54 2.10 23.64 -48.78
CA ASP A 54 3.06 23.52 -49.88
C ASP A 54 3.28 22.07 -50.34
N ARG A 55 2.79 21.09 -49.58
CA ARG A 55 2.81 19.65 -49.88
C ARG A 55 1.39 19.07 -49.90
N PRO A 56 0.65 19.24 -51.03
CA PRO A 56 -0.78 18.97 -51.08
C PRO A 56 -1.19 17.56 -50.70
N GLU A 57 -0.45 16.52 -51.11
CA GLU A 57 -0.76 15.13 -50.83
C GLU A 57 -0.62 14.83 -49.31
N MET A 58 0.45 15.30 -48.68
CA MET A 58 0.69 15.15 -47.26
C MET A 58 -0.34 15.99 -46.45
N PHE A 59 -0.64 17.21 -46.94
CA PHE A 59 -1.58 18.11 -46.27
C PHE A 59 -3.00 17.55 -46.29
N ALA A 60 -3.47 16.95 -47.39
CA ALA A 60 -4.76 16.28 -47.44
C ALA A 60 -4.89 15.17 -46.40
N VAL A 61 -3.83 14.40 -46.13
CA VAL A 61 -3.82 13.41 -45.04
C VAL A 61 -3.92 14.10 -43.68
N ALA A 62 -3.25 15.25 -43.52
CA ALA A 62 -3.28 15.99 -42.25
C ALA A 62 -4.66 16.59 -41.93
N GLU A 63 -5.46 16.96 -42.94
CA GLU A 63 -6.83 17.44 -42.79
C GLU A 63 -7.76 16.36 -42.21
N ASP A 64 -7.55 15.10 -42.57
CA ASP A 64 -8.37 13.99 -42.15
C ASP A 64 -7.96 13.40 -40.78
N LEU A 65 -6.84 13.82 -40.20
CA LEU A 65 -6.40 13.33 -38.91
C LEU A 65 -7.41 13.64 -37.79
N ARG A 66 -7.59 12.66 -36.93
CA ARG A 66 -8.38 12.79 -35.68
C ARG A 66 -7.55 12.30 -34.49
N ASN A 67 -7.96 12.71 -33.30
CA ASN A 67 -7.29 12.27 -32.06
C ASN A 67 -7.17 10.74 -31.99
N GLU A 68 -6.05 10.29 -31.47
CA GLU A 68 -5.69 8.88 -31.29
C GLU A 68 -5.46 8.09 -32.61
N PHE A 69 -5.44 8.73 -33.77
CA PHE A 69 -4.92 8.06 -34.98
C PHE A 69 -3.45 7.70 -34.76
N CYS A 70 -3.07 6.48 -35.08
CA CYS A 70 -1.68 6.05 -35.08
C CYS A 70 -1.03 6.45 -36.40
N ILE A 71 0.03 7.25 -36.36
CA ILE A 71 0.65 7.84 -37.51
C ILE A 71 2.17 7.65 -37.54
N GLN A 72 2.72 7.72 -38.74
CA GLN A 72 4.15 7.86 -38.96
C GLN A 72 4.40 9.20 -39.66
N VAL A 73 5.37 9.93 -39.16
CA VAL A 73 5.80 11.23 -39.66
C VAL A 73 7.28 11.14 -40.04
N LYS A 74 7.65 11.66 -41.21
CA LYS A 74 9.04 11.93 -41.54
C LYS A 74 9.18 13.42 -41.84
N GLY A 75 10.10 14.08 -41.19
CA GLY A 75 10.22 15.53 -41.30
C GLY A 75 11.53 16.08 -40.76
N LEU A 76 11.76 17.36 -41.07
CA LEU A 76 12.93 18.11 -40.66
C LEU A 76 12.71 18.75 -39.30
N VAL A 77 13.61 18.50 -38.35
CA VAL A 77 13.63 19.19 -37.04
C VAL A 77 14.13 20.61 -37.22
N ARG A 78 13.34 21.59 -36.80
CA ARG A 78 13.70 23.01 -36.84
C ARG A 78 13.33 23.72 -35.56
N ALA A 79 13.92 24.90 -35.33
CA ALA A 79 13.48 25.77 -34.23
C ALA A 79 12.02 26.23 -34.44
N ARG A 80 11.26 26.36 -33.36
CA ARG A 80 9.95 27.06 -33.45
C ARG A 80 10.18 28.54 -33.78
N PRO A 81 9.23 29.19 -34.44
CA PRO A 81 9.28 30.63 -34.68
C PRO A 81 9.44 31.39 -33.35
N GLU A 82 10.07 32.54 -33.40
CA GLU A 82 10.27 33.41 -32.23
C GLU A 82 8.92 33.71 -31.54
N GLY A 83 8.87 33.61 -30.22
CA GLY A 83 7.66 33.85 -29.42
C GLY A 83 6.68 32.67 -29.36
N THR A 84 6.97 31.52 -30.00
CA THR A 84 6.09 30.31 -29.98
C THR A 84 6.65 29.14 -29.18
N THR A 85 7.72 29.37 -28.42
CA THR A 85 8.28 28.36 -27.50
C THR A 85 7.25 27.95 -26.45
N ASN A 86 7.19 26.66 -26.13
CA ASN A 86 6.30 26.11 -25.13
C ASN A 86 7.09 25.39 -24.03
N ASP A 87 7.27 26.06 -22.90
CA ASP A 87 8.05 25.55 -21.77
C ASP A 87 7.40 24.35 -21.06
N ASN A 88 6.11 24.07 -21.33
CA ASN A 88 5.41 22.89 -20.82
C ASN A 88 5.73 21.60 -21.57
N MET A 89 6.53 21.66 -22.62
CA MET A 89 6.97 20.50 -23.42
C MET A 89 8.48 20.39 -23.40
N LYS A 90 9.02 19.18 -23.23
CA LYS A 90 10.46 18.91 -23.38
C LYS A 90 10.98 19.33 -24.77
N SER A 91 10.16 19.11 -25.79
CA SER A 91 10.41 19.49 -27.18
C SER A 91 9.96 20.92 -27.53
N GLY A 92 9.63 21.75 -26.53
CA GLY A 92 8.92 23.02 -26.75
C GLY A 92 9.67 24.10 -27.50
N LYS A 93 10.99 23.96 -27.70
CA LYS A 93 11.82 24.88 -28.49
C LYS A 93 11.95 24.49 -29.97
N ILE A 94 11.55 23.25 -30.30
CA ILE A 94 11.62 22.72 -31.64
C ILE A 94 10.26 22.28 -32.17
N GLU A 95 10.19 22.09 -33.49
CA GLU A 95 9.08 21.48 -34.17
C GLU A 95 9.60 20.64 -35.34
N VAL A 96 8.79 19.73 -35.85
CA VAL A 96 9.12 18.90 -36.99
C VAL A 96 8.31 19.34 -38.20
N LEU A 97 8.97 19.92 -39.22
CA LEU A 97 8.35 20.24 -40.50
C LEU A 97 8.09 18.92 -41.25
N CYS A 98 6.85 18.57 -41.44
CA CYS A 98 6.41 17.32 -42.02
C CYS A 98 6.72 17.26 -43.53
N HIS A 99 7.39 16.20 -43.96
CA HIS A 99 7.64 15.90 -45.37
C HIS A 99 6.76 14.75 -45.86
N GLU A 100 6.60 13.71 -45.05
CA GLU A 100 5.81 12.53 -45.35
C GLU A 100 4.95 12.20 -44.13
N LEU A 101 3.66 11.91 -44.33
CA LEU A 101 2.69 11.58 -43.31
C LEU A 101 1.90 10.36 -43.75
N ASN A 102 1.94 9.31 -42.91
CA ASN A 102 1.22 8.07 -43.14
C ASN A 102 0.31 7.77 -41.98
N VAL A 103 -0.97 7.49 -42.21
CA VAL A 103 -1.87 6.91 -41.24
C VAL A 103 -1.61 5.41 -41.16
N LEU A 104 -1.03 4.95 -40.06
CA LEU A 104 -0.79 3.53 -39.83
C LEU A 104 -2.08 2.81 -39.41
N ASN A 105 -2.89 3.46 -38.61
CA ASN A 105 -4.21 2.96 -38.24
C ASN A 105 -5.11 4.12 -37.74
N PRO A 106 -6.32 4.28 -38.30
CA PRO A 106 -7.28 5.25 -37.80
C PRO A 106 -7.85 4.82 -36.44
N SER A 107 -8.45 5.77 -35.74
CA SER A 107 -9.15 5.53 -34.46
C SER A 107 -10.61 5.92 -34.58
N VAL A 108 -11.49 5.18 -33.91
CA VAL A 108 -12.81 5.68 -33.58
C VAL A 108 -12.69 6.78 -32.54
N THR A 109 -13.74 7.60 -32.37
CA THR A 109 -13.77 8.62 -31.33
C THR A 109 -13.61 7.99 -29.95
N PRO A 110 -12.58 8.37 -29.18
CA PRO A 110 -12.40 7.85 -27.83
C PRO A 110 -13.61 8.18 -26.92
N PRO A 111 -13.96 7.29 -25.98
CA PRO A 111 -15.08 7.51 -25.05
C PRO A 111 -14.85 8.65 -24.05
N PHE A 112 -13.61 9.12 -23.91
CA PHE A 112 -13.22 10.26 -23.07
C PHE A 112 -11.96 10.92 -23.63
N GLN A 113 -11.71 12.16 -23.19
CA GLN A 113 -10.45 12.85 -23.49
C GLN A 113 -9.34 12.37 -22.55
N LEU A 114 -8.14 12.15 -23.08
CA LEU A 114 -7.01 11.63 -22.27
C LEU A 114 -6.49 12.64 -21.23
N ASP A 115 -6.79 13.90 -21.37
CA ASP A 115 -6.46 15.00 -20.45
C ASP A 115 -7.60 15.34 -19.48
N ASP A 116 -8.70 14.57 -19.46
CA ASP A 116 -9.79 14.74 -18.49
C ASP A 116 -9.39 14.10 -17.14
N ASP A 117 -9.25 14.93 -16.10
CA ASP A 117 -8.91 14.50 -14.76
C ASP A 117 -10.11 14.03 -13.92
N ASN A 118 -11.35 14.24 -14.42
CA ASN A 118 -12.58 13.92 -13.69
C ASN A 118 -13.21 12.58 -14.10
N LEU A 119 -12.42 11.65 -14.62
CA LEU A 119 -12.93 10.36 -15.04
C LEU A 119 -13.27 9.44 -13.87
N SER A 120 -14.45 8.81 -13.93
CA SER A 120 -14.83 7.81 -12.94
C SER A 120 -13.90 6.59 -13.02
N GLU A 121 -13.66 5.93 -11.89
CA GLU A 121 -12.88 4.69 -11.86
C GLU A 121 -13.45 3.62 -12.80
N THR A 122 -14.78 3.48 -12.84
CA THR A 122 -15.45 2.53 -13.74
C THR A 122 -15.14 2.82 -15.21
N THR A 123 -15.19 4.07 -15.65
CA THR A 123 -14.84 4.46 -17.03
C THR A 123 -13.38 4.12 -17.34
N ARG A 124 -12.49 4.47 -16.44
CA ARG A 124 -11.04 4.21 -16.57
C ARG A 124 -10.74 2.70 -16.67
N LEU A 125 -11.37 1.88 -15.83
CA LEU A 125 -11.14 0.42 -15.81
C LEU A 125 -11.81 -0.29 -16.99
N THR A 126 -12.95 0.19 -17.48
CA THR A 126 -13.61 -0.35 -18.68
C THR A 126 -12.78 -0.09 -19.94
N HIS A 127 -12.26 1.12 -20.07
CA HIS A 127 -11.44 1.54 -21.21
C HIS A 127 -9.96 1.63 -20.85
N ARG A 128 -9.47 0.65 -20.10
CA ARG A 128 -8.14 0.66 -19.47
C ARG A 128 -7.00 0.88 -20.46
N VAL A 129 -7.11 0.40 -21.70
CA VAL A 129 -6.11 0.59 -22.74
C VAL A 129 -5.91 2.07 -23.07
N LEU A 130 -6.99 2.86 -23.10
CA LEU A 130 -6.92 4.31 -23.29
C LEU A 130 -6.46 5.05 -22.03
N ASP A 131 -6.93 4.63 -20.87
CA ASP A 131 -6.47 5.19 -19.59
C ASP A 131 -4.94 5.01 -19.42
N LEU A 132 -4.38 3.87 -19.83
CA LEU A 132 -2.94 3.62 -19.83
C LEU A 132 -2.13 4.53 -20.79
N ARG A 133 -2.77 5.21 -21.75
CA ARG A 133 -2.13 6.23 -22.59
C ARG A 133 -1.98 7.58 -21.90
N ARG A 134 -2.71 7.80 -20.82
CA ARG A 134 -2.66 9.06 -20.05
C ARG A 134 -1.27 9.24 -19.41
N PRO A 135 -0.69 10.44 -19.44
CA PRO A 135 0.62 10.70 -18.84
C PRO A 135 0.70 10.27 -17.36
N TYR A 136 -0.37 10.52 -16.59
CA TYR A 136 -0.48 10.09 -15.20
C TYR A 136 -0.23 8.58 -15.04
N MET A 137 -0.92 7.75 -15.81
CA MET A 137 -0.79 6.30 -15.74
C MET A 137 0.58 5.82 -16.24
N GLN A 138 1.08 6.42 -17.31
CA GLN A 138 2.40 6.09 -17.85
C GLN A 138 3.51 6.42 -16.85
N ASN A 139 3.45 7.59 -16.22
CA ASN A 139 4.41 7.99 -15.20
C ASN A 139 4.42 7.02 -14.00
N ASN A 140 3.23 6.60 -13.53
CA ASN A 140 3.11 5.66 -12.42
C ASN A 140 3.73 4.29 -12.77
N LEU A 141 3.43 3.75 -13.95
CA LEU A 141 3.98 2.46 -14.38
C LEU A 141 5.48 2.53 -14.70
N MET A 142 5.96 3.65 -15.25
CA MET A 142 7.39 3.87 -15.47
C MET A 142 8.16 4.03 -14.15
N LEU A 143 7.55 4.64 -13.13
CA LEU A 143 8.14 4.66 -11.78
C LEU A 143 8.18 3.24 -11.19
N ARG A 144 7.09 2.48 -11.30
CA ARG A 144 7.05 1.07 -10.89
C ARG A 144 8.18 0.25 -11.53
N TYR A 145 8.38 0.42 -12.83
CA TYR A 145 9.48 -0.23 -13.55
C TYR A 145 10.84 0.14 -12.96
N ARG A 146 11.11 1.46 -12.77
CA ARG A 146 12.37 1.93 -12.19
C ARG A 146 12.60 1.40 -10.77
N VAL A 147 11.57 1.43 -9.92
CA VAL A 147 11.63 0.86 -8.56
C VAL A 147 12.03 -0.62 -8.61
N SER A 148 11.39 -1.42 -9.47
CA SER A 148 11.70 -2.84 -9.61
C SER A 148 13.14 -3.07 -10.09
N MET A 149 13.64 -2.23 -11.00
CA MET A 149 15.02 -2.34 -11.48
C MET A 149 16.04 -1.96 -10.41
N GLU A 150 15.80 -0.90 -9.63
CA GLU A 150 16.71 -0.51 -8.56
C GLU A 150 16.73 -1.53 -7.42
N VAL A 151 15.58 -2.12 -7.07
CA VAL A 151 15.52 -3.25 -6.13
C VAL A 151 16.40 -4.41 -6.60
N ARG A 152 16.27 -4.82 -7.88
CA ARG A 152 17.08 -5.91 -8.45
C ARG A 152 18.57 -5.60 -8.41
N LYS A 153 18.98 -4.39 -8.78
CA LYS A 153 20.39 -3.96 -8.73
C LYS A 153 20.95 -3.99 -7.31
N PHE A 154 20.16 -3.49 -6.35
CA PHE A 154 20.58 -3.49 -4.93
C PHE A 154 20.75 -4.91 -4.41
N LEU A 155 19.78 -5.80 -4.67
CA LEU A 155 19.81 -7.18 -4.20
C LEU A 155 20.94 -7.99 -4.85
N ASP A 156 21.13 -7.85 -6.17
CA ASP A 156 22.26 -8.47 -6.89
C ASP A 156 23.62 -8.04 -6.31
N ALA A 157 23.79 -6.71 -6.11
CA ALA A 157 25.02 -6.17 -5.52
C ALA A 157 25.28 -6.64 -4.08
N ASN A 158 24.25 -7.10 -3.37
CA ASN A 158 24.34 -7.65 -2.02
C ASN A 158 24.34 -9.20 -1.98
N GLY A 159 24.51 -9.85 -3.11
CA GLY A 159 24.67 -11.32 -3.22
C GLY A 159 23.37 -12.10 -3.12
N PHE A 160 22.22 -11.48 -3.38
CA PHE A 160 20.93 -12.17 -3.44
C PHE A 160 20.72 -12.79 -4.82
N VAL A 161 20.14 -13.98 -4.83
CA VAL A 161 19.83 -14.74 -6.04
C VAL A 161 18.33 -14.70 -6.31
N ASP A 162 17.96 -14.32 -7.55
CA ASP A 162 16.56 -14.35 -8.01
C ASP A 162 16.18 -15.78 -8.37
N ILE A 163 15.27 -16.38 -7.60
CA ILE A 163 14.82 -17.76 -7.80
C ILE A 163 13.29 -17.79 -7.85
N GLU A 164 12.75 -18.33 -8.94
CA GLU A 164 11.31 -18.51 -9.10
C GLU A 164 10.77 -19.66 -8.24
N THR A 165 9.61 -19.45 -7.66
CA THR A 165 8.86 -20.46 -6.90
C THR A 165 7.55 -20.80 -7.61
N PRO A 166 6.95 -21.98 -7.37
CA PRO A 166 5.75 -22.39 -8.09
C PRO A 166 4.54 -21.48 -7.84
N MET A 167 3.74 -21.25 -8.89
CA MET A 167 2.40 -20.65 -8.78
C MET A 167 1.31 -21.70 -8.53
N LEU A 168 1.49 -22.92 -9.01
CA LEU A 168 0.59 -24.04 -8.73
C LEU A 168 1.15 -24.80 -7.52
N THR A 169 0.63 -24.50 -6.34
CA THR A 169 1.12 -25.05 -5.06
C THR A 169 0.06 -25.90 -4.38
N LYS A 170 0.42 -26.45 -3.24
CA LYS A 170 -0.51 -27.07 -2.31
C LYS A 170 -1.21 -25.98 -1.49
N SER A 171 -2.48 -26.18 -1.15
CA SER A 171 -3.20 -25.29 -0.24
C SER A 171 -2.56 -25.31 1.14
N THR A 172 -2.10 -24.15 1.59
CA THR A 172 -1.47 -23.92 2.89
C THR A 172 -1.97 -22.59 3.43
N PRO A 173 -3.20 -22.52 3.98
CA PRO A 173 -3.82 -21.26 4.37
C PRO A 173 -2.99 -20.55 5.43
N GLU A 174 -2.59 -19.31 5.12
CA GLU A 174 -1.75 -18.42 5.93
C GLU A 174 -2.53 -17.20 6.44
N GLY A 175 -3.83 -17.34 6.69
CA GLY A 175 -4.68 -16.24 7.19
C GLY A 175 -5.81 -15.84 6.23
N ALA A 176 -5.55 -15.69 4.93
CA ALA A 176 -6.57 -15.50 3.90
C ALA A 176 -7.06 -16.83 3.33
N ARG A 177 -8.11 -16.82 2.51
CA ARG A 177 -8.52 -17.99 1.71
C ARG A 177 -7.64 -18.11 0.47
N ASP A 178 -7.38 -19.36 0.06
CA ASP A 178 -6.64 -19.65 -1.16
C ASP A 178 -7.55 -19.61 -2.39
N TYR A 179 -7.04 -19.11 -3.51
CA TYR A 179 -7.63 -19.38 -4.82
C TYR A 179 -7.29 -20.80 -5.26
N LEU A 180 -8.30 -21.61 -5.57
CA LEU A 180 -8.13 -22.99 -5.96
C LEU A 180 -8.17 -23.16 -7.48
N VAL A 181 -7.25 -23.98 -8.01
CA VAL A 181 -7.17 -24.34 -9.43
C VAL A 181 -7.38 -25.85 -9.56
N PRO A 182 -8.45 -26.32 -10.21
CA PRO A 182 -8.72 -27.75 -10.33
C PRO A 182 -7.69 -28.42 -11.23
N SER A 183 -7.30 -29.65 -10.85
CA SER A 183 -6.41 -30.49 -11.66
C SER A 183 -7.22 -31.34 -12.65
N ARG A 184 -6.89 -31.26 -13.94
CA ARG A 184 -7.48 -32.13 -14.97
C ARG A 184 -6.92 -33.56 -14.90
N VAL A 185 -5.69 -33.72 -14.41
CA VAL A 185 -4.98 -35.01 -14.39
C VAL A 185 -5.29 -35.82 -13.13
N HIS A 186 -5.62 -35.16 -12.04
CA HIS A 186 -5.93 -35.78 -10.75
C HIS A 186 -7.36 -35.40 -10.34
N ASP A 187 -8.29 -36.30 -10.57
CA ASP A 187 -9.70 -36.10 -10.29
C ASP A 187 -9.95 -35.69 -8.83
N GLY A 188 -10.73 -34.64 -8.63
CA GLY A 188 -11.09 -34.13 -7.30
C GLY A 188 -9.93 -33.46 -6.54
N HIS A 189 -8.77 -33.29 -7.16
CA HIS A 189 -7.63 -32.58 -6.57
C HIS A 189 -7.50 -31.17 -7.12
N PHE A 190 -6.98 -30.28 -6.29
CA PHE A 190 -6.80 -28.87 -6.61
C PHE A 190 -5.39 -28.42 -6.27
N PHE A 191 -4.83 -27.59 -7.13
CA PHE A 191 -3.76 -26.69 -6.76
C PHE A 191 -4.34 -25.46 -6.06
N ALA A 192 -3.50 -24.76 -5.31
CA ALA A 192 -3.78 -23.43 -4.80
C ALA A 192 -2.80 -22.42 -5.38
N LEU A 193 -3.26 -21.19 -5.61
CA LEU A 193 -2.36 -20.07 -5.91
C LEU A 193 -1.74 -19.56 -4.62
N PRO A 194 -0.43 -19.25 -4.57
CA PRO A 194 0.27 -18.93 -3.33
C PRO A 194 -0.15 -17.57 -2.77
N GLN A 195 -0.39 -17.50 -1.47
CA GLN A 195 -0.58 -16.25 -0.76
C GLN A 195 0.75 -15.49 -0.58
N SER A 196 1.84 -16.23 -0.50
CA SER A 196 3.22 -15.79 -0.52
C SER A 196 4.12 -16.99 -0.82
N PRO A 197 5.39 -16.82 -1.23
CA PRO A 197 6.34 -17.92 -1.37
C PRO A 197 6.97 -18.37 -0.04
N GLN A 198 6.33 -18.12 1.11
CA GLN A 198 6.89 -18.30 2.46
C GLN A 198 7.53 -19.67 2.68
N LEU A 199 6.84 -20.75 2.34
CA LEU A 199 7.34 -22.08 2.59
C LEU A 199 8.52 -22.44 1.66
N PHE A 200 8.43 -22.02 0.39
CA PHE A 200 9.48 -22.29 -0.59
C PHE A 200 10.78 -21.51 -0.31
N LYS A 201 10.68 -20.26 0.12
CA LYS A 201 11.88 -19.49 0.45
C LYS A 201 12.61 -20.05 1.67
N GLN A 202 11.90 -20.62 2.66
CA GLN A 202 12.50 -21.36 3.76
C GLN A 202 13.19 -22.64 3.28
N LEU A 203 12.57 -23.39 2.34
CA LEU A 203 13.20 -24.55 1.71
C LEU A 203 14.49 -24.16 0.96
N LEU A 204 14.54 -22.99 0.32
CA LEU A 204 15.75 -22.50 -0.34
C LEU A 204 16.88 -22.20 0.65
N MET A 205 16.55 -21.72 1.86
CA MET A 205 17.54 -21.55 2.92
C MET A 205 18.10 -22.92 3.39
N VAL A 206 17.22 -23.91 3.61
CA VAL A 206 17.64 -25.28 3.92
C VAL A 206 18.49 -25.88 2.79
N ALA A 207 18.18 -25.55 1.54
CA ALA A 207 18.95 -25.97 0.37
C ALA A 207 20.29 -25.22 0.20
N GLY A 208 20.60 -24.24 1.05
CA GLY A 208 21.90 -23.56 1.08
C GLY A 208 22.05 -22.38 0.12
N PHE A 209 20.95 -21.81 -0.39
CA PHE A 209 21.01 -20.61 -1.25
C PHE A 209 21.34 -19.33 -0.50
N ASP A 210 21.26 -19.31 0.82
CA ASP A 210 21.75 -18.26 1.72
C ASP A 210 21.06 -16.89 1.60
N ARG A 211 20.94 -16.33 0.41
CA ARG A 211 20.30 -15.06 0.12
C ARG A 211 19.42 -15.19 -1.13
N TYR A 212 18.12 -15.20 -0.90
CA TYR A 212 17.10 -15.35 -1.95
C TYR A 212 16.25 -14.09 -2.06
N TYR A 213 15.84 -13.75 -3.28
CA TYR A 213 14.73 -12.85 -3.53
C TYR A 213 13.89 -13.26 -4.74
N GLN A 214 12.69 -12.73 -4.81
CA GLN A 214 11.84 -12.81 -5.99
C GLN A 214 10.87 -11.62 -6.01
N ILE A 215 10.68 -10.98 -7.17
CA ILE A 215 9.54 -10.07 -7.38
C ILE A 215 8.41 -10.89 -7.97
N THR A 216 7.44 -11.26 -7.14
CA THR A 216 6.46 -12.30 -7.45
C THR A 216 5.02 -11.88 -7.24
N LYS A 217 4.11 -12.56 -7.96
CA LYS A 217 2.67 -12.45 -7.73
C LYS A 217 2.26 -13.26 -6.50
N CYS A 218 1.37 -12.66 -5.71
CA CYS A 218 0.70 -13.28 -4.58
C CYS A 218 -0.81 -13.15 -4.74
N PHE A 219 -1.56 -14.09 -4.18
CA PHE A 219 -3.00 -14.21 -4.36
C PHE A 219 -3.70 -14.40 -3.01
N ARG A 220 -4.72 -13.60 -2.72
CA ARG A 220 -5.53 -13.73 -1.50
C ARG A 220 -6.99 -13.50 -1.82
N ASP A 221 -7.83 -14.48 -1.50
CA ASP A 221 -9.28 -14.36 -1.62
C ASP A 221 -9.85 -13.80 -0.32
N GLU A 222 -9.84 -12.49 -0.22
CA GLU A 222 -10.31 -11.74 0.94
C GLU A 222 -11.15 -10.52 0.51
N ASP A 223 -11.84 -9.90 1.47
CA ASP A 223 -12.61 -8.69 1.20
C ASP A 223 -11.69 -7.54 0.78
N LEU A 224 -11.96 -6.98 -0.40
CA LEU A 224 -11.12 -5.97 -1.01
C LEU A 224 -11.45 -4.57 -0.47
N ARG A 225 -10.38 -3.82 -0.18
CA ARG A 225 -10.41 -2.41 0.20
C ARG A 225 -9.65 -1.58 -0.84
N ALA A 226 -9.59 -0.27 -0.64
CA ALA A 226 -8.89 0.64 -1.56
C ALA A 226 -7.39 0.31 -1.74
N ASP A 227 -6.77 -0.30 -0.73
CA ASP A 227 -5.36 -0.67 -0.65
C ASP A 227 -5.09 -2.17 -0.86
N ARG A 228 -6.10 -2.96 -1.29
CA ARG A 228 -6.01 -4.41 -1.48
C ARG A 228 -6.46 -4.84 -2.85
N GLN A 229 -5.78 -5.86 -3.37
CA GLN A 229 -6.10 -6.53 -4.63
C GLN A 229 -6.08 -8.05 -4.41
N PRO A 230 -6.92 -8.84 -5.13
CA PRO A 230 -6.91 -10.30 -5.02
C PRO A 230 -5.61 -10.92 -5.55
N GLU A 231 -4.95 -10.22 -6.46
CA GLU A 231 -3.60 -10.49 -6.94
C GLU A 231 -2.75 -9.23 -6.82
N PHE A 232 -1.59 -9.34 -6.20
CA PHE A 232 -0.68 -8.23 -5.95
C PHE A 232 0.77 -8.69 -6.10
N THR A 233 1.73 -7.77 -6.03
CA THR A 233 3.14 -8.09 -6.23
C THR A 233 3.92 -7.83 -4.95
N GLN A 234 4.71 -8.82 -4.53
CA GLN A 234 5.67 -8.69 -3.44
C GLN A 234 7.10 -8.70 -3.96
N ILE A 235 7.96 -7.95 -3.30
CA ILE A 235 9.40 -8.17 -3.27
C ILE A 235 9.62 -9.10 -2.08
N ASP A 236 9.79 -10.38 -2.35
CA ASP A 236 9.91 -11.42 -1.34
C ASP A 236 11.38 -11.79 -1.16
N ILE A 237 11.83 -11.91 0.09
CA ILE A 237 13.24 -12.00 0.43
C ILE A 237 13.43 -12.93 1.62
N GLU A 238 14.51 -13.75 1.60
CA GLU A 238 14.92 -14.58 2.73
C GLU A 238 16.45 -14.66 2.81
N THR A 239 16.97 -14.72 4.02
CA THR A 239 18.42 -14.76 4.32
C THR A 239 18.74 -15.79 5.39
N SER A 240 19.93 -16.40 5.32
CA SER A 240 20.48 -17.27 6.36
C SER A 240 21.55 -16.53 7.17
N PHE A 241 21.73 -16.95 8.42
CA PHE A 241 22.82 -16.55 9.32
C PHE A 241 22.88 -15.03 9.64
N LEU A 242 21.76 -14.32 9.54
CA LEU A 242 21.66 -12.90 9.92
C LEU A 242 20.74 -12.72 11.13
N SER A 243 21.08 -11.76 11.98
CA SER A 243 20.23 -11.29 13.07
C SER A 243 19.08 -10.42 12.56
N GLU A 244 18.08 -10.16 13.42
CA GLU A 244 16.99 -9.22 13.12
C GLU A 244 17.51 -7.84 12.72
N GLU A 245 18.57 -7.36 13.38
CA GLU A 245 19.15 -6.04 13.14
C GLU A 245 19.85 -5.98 11.80
N GLU A 246 20.68 -6.98 11.48
CA GLU A 246 21.37 -7.07 10.19
C GLU A 246 20.38 -7.15 9.02
N ILE A 247 19.28 -7.91 9.17
CA ILE A 247 18.21 -7.97 8.16
C ILE A 247 17.57 -6.58 7.98
N ARG A 248 17.21 -5.92 9.07
CA ARG A 248 16.61 -4.56 9.01
C ARG A 248 17.56 -3.56 8.37
N ASP A 249 18.85 -3.59 8.69
CA ASP A 249 19.85 -2.66 8.16
C ASP A 249 20.01 -2.81 6.65
N ILE A 250 20.09 -4.04 6.13
CA ILE A 250 20.18 -4.30 4.69
C ILE A 250 18.96 -3.72 3.98
N PHE A 251 17.76 -3.99 4.47
CA PHE A 251 16.53 -3.60 3.75
C PHE A 251 16.15 -2.14 3.96
N GLN A 252 16.55 -1.53 5.07
CA GLN A 252 16.56 -0.08 5.22
C GLN A 252 17.45 0.58 4.16
N GLY A 253 18.66 0.04 3.95
CA GLY A 253 19.57 0.48 2.90
C GLY A 253 18.97 0.35 1.50
N MET A 254 18.27 -0.75 1.23
CA MET A 254 17.55 -0.96 -0.04
C MET A 254 16.48 0.13 -0.28
N ILE A 255 15.61 0.36 0.69
CA ILE A 255 14.53 1.35 0.54
C ILE A 255 15.08 2.76 0.42
N LYS A 256 16.10 3.14 1.20
CA LYS A 256 16.81 4.43 1.04
C LYS A 256 17.35 4.59 -0.37
N THR A 257 18.04 3.59 -0.89
CA THR A 257 18.60 3.60 -2.25
C THR A 257 17.53 3.76 -3.31
N VAL A 258 16.44 3.01 -3.21
CA VAL A 258 15.31 3.07 -4.15
C VAL A 258 14.69 4.48 -4.16
N PHE A 259 14.40 5.07 -3.02
CA PHE A 259 13.83 6.42 -2.93
C PHE A 259 14.80 7.48 -3.48
N GLN A 260 16.08 7.38 -3.12
CA GLN A 260 17.09 8.33 -3.59
C GLN A 260 17.27 8.27 -5.10
N THR A 261 17.35 7.07 -5.68
CA THR A 261 17.67 6.92 -7.12
C THR A 261 16.47 7.15 -8.03
N THR A 262 15.25 6.88 -7.55
CA THR A 262 14.05 6.96 -8.41
C THR A 262 13.30 8.28 -8.31
N ILE A 263 13.23 8.88 -7.13
CA ILE A 263 12.48 10.13 -6.88
C ILE A 263 13.31 11.21 -6.17
N ASN A 264 14.63 11.00 -6.01
CA ASN A 264 15.57 11.93 -5.38
C ASN A 264 15.15 12.36 -3.95
N VAL A 265 14.71 11.39 -3.15
CA VAL A 265 14.33 11.60 -1.74
C VAL A 265 15.28 10.87 -0.81
N ASP A 266 15.86 11.59 0.12
CA ASP A 266 16.54 11.01 1.28
C ASP A 266 15.52 10.76 2.40
N LEU A 267 15.39 9.50 2.80
CA LEU A 267 14.48 9.10 3.88
C LEU A 267 15.01 9.37 5.30
N GLY A 268 16.29 9.72 5.43
CA GLY A 268 16.91 9.95 6.73
C GLY A 268 16.99 8.69 7.60
N ASP A 269 16.84 8.87 8.92
CA ASP A 269 16.92 7.79 9.89
C ASP A 269 15.57 7.06 10.06
N PHE A 270 15.65 5.76 10.37
CA PHE A 270 14.51 4.92 10.67
C PHE A 270 14.50 4.58 12.17
N PRO A 271 13.79 5.34 13.00
CA PRO A 271 13.68 5.00 14.42
C PRO A 271 13.05 3.62 14.58
N VAL A 272 13.46 2.92 15.63
CA VAL A 272 12.92 1.61 16.02
C VAL A 272 12.00 1.80 17.21
N MET A 273 10.80 1.25 17.13
CA MET A 273 9.78 1.30 18.17
C MET A 273 9.24 -0.10 18.43
N THR A 274 8.97 -0.45 19.68
CA THR A 274 8.30 -1.71 19.98
C THR A 274 6.82 -1.64 19.59
N TYR A 275 6.24 -2.79 19.26
CA TYR A 275 4.78 -2.90 19.04
C TYR A 275 3.98 -2.33 20.25
N GLN A 276 4.44 -2.64 21.46
CA GLN A 276 3.80 -2.15 22.67
C GLN A 276 3.80 -0.62 22.76
N ASP A 277 4.93 0.03 22.48
CA ASP A 277 5.03 1.48 22.47
C ASP A 277 4.19 2.11 21.35
N ALA A 278 4.17 1.50 20.16
CA ALA A 278 3.36 1.98 19.05
C ALA A 278 1.85 1.95 19.39
N MET A 279 1.38 0.83 19.96
CA MET A 279 0.00 0.70 20.42
C MET A 279 -0.33 1.60 21.61
N HIS A 280 0.63 1.79 22.52
CA HIS A 280 0.44 2.66 23.69
C HIS A 280 0.33 4.13 23.28
N ARG A 281 1.22 4.62 22.42
CA ARG A 281 1.32 6.04 22.04
C ARG A 281 0.40 6.44 20.89
N TYR A 282 0.07 5.54 19.98
CA TYR A 282 -0.63 5.87 18.74
C TYR A 282 -1.88 5.03 18.47
N GLY A 283 -2.07 3.94 19.21
CA GLY A 283 -3.15 2.98 18.97
C GLY A 283 -3.04 2.23 17.66
N SER A 284 -1.84 2.11 17.09
CA SER A 284 -1.60 1.47 15.81
C SER A 284 -0.19 0.88 15.74
N ASP A 285 -0.06 -0.29 15.13
CA ASP A 285 1.21 -0.94 14.78
C ASP A 285 1.92 -0.28 13.59
N LYS A 286 1.26 0.65 12.90
CA LYS A 286 1.77 1.41 11.75
C LYS A 286 1.45 2.90 11.88
N PRO A 287 2.00 3.59 12.88
CA PRO A 287 1.68 4.98 13.14
C PRO A 287 2.19 5.91 12.04
N ASP A 288 1.39 6.89 11.64
CA ASP A 288 1.86 8.02 10.83
C ASP A 288 2.56 9.04 11.74
N LEU A 289 3.89 9.04 11.72
CA LEU A 289 4.71 9.94 12.54
C LEU A 289 4.71 11.39 12.04
N ARG A 290 4.08 11.69 10.91
CA ARG A 290 3.88 13.08 10.45
C ARG A 290 2.83 13.79 11.29
N VAL A 291 1.92 13.04 11.92
CA VAL A 291 0.93 13.57 12.86
C VAL A 291 1.52 13.64 14.25
N LYS A 292 1.64 14.86 14.79
CA LYS A 292 2.30 15.16 16.08
C LYS A 292 1.36 15.06 17.28
N LEU A 293 0.40 14.16 17.22
CA LEU A 293 -0.52 13.87 18.32
C LEU A 293 -0.20 12.49 18.88
N GLU A 294 -0.18 12.35 20.20
CA GLU A 294 0.06 11.09 20.88
C GLU A 294 -1.01 10.84 21.94
N PHE A 295 -1.27 9.57 22.22
CA PHE A 295 -2.14 9.18 23.33
C PHE A 295 -1.45 9.45 24.65
N CYS A 296 -2.25 9.83 25.63
CA CYS A 296 -1.89 9.83 27.03
C CYS A 296 -2.77 8.82 27.76
N ASP A 297 -2.20 7.75 28.29
CA ASP A 297 -2.94 6.76 29.05
C ASP A 297 -3.27 7.32 30.44
N VAL A 298 -4.55 7.27 30.78
CA VAL A 298 -5.12 7.76 32.05
C VAL A 298 -5.99 6.71 32.72
N THR A 299 -5.87 5.45 32.29
CA THR A 299 -6.69 4.33 32.77
C THR A 299 -6.64 4.22 34.30
N ASP A 300 -5.46 4.31 34.90
CA ASP A 300 -5.23 4.16 36.35
C ASP A 300 -5.93 5.21 37.20
N VAL A 301 -6.02 6.46 36.71
CA VAL A 301 -6.65 7.56 37.42
C VAL A 301 -8.15 7.71 37.17
N MET A 302 -8.69 6.88 36.28
CA MET A 302 -10.12 6.88 35.93
C MET A 302 -10.91 5.74 36.63
N ALA A 303 -10.26 4.87 37.38
CA ALA A 303 -10.88 3.70 37.96
C ALA A 303 -11.92 4.04 39.05
N ASP A 304 -11.73 5.14 39.79
CA ASP A 304 -12.53 5.56 40.92
C ASP A 304 -13.33 6.85 40.70
N VAL A 305 -13.44 7.32 39.46
CA VAL A 305 -14.26 8.50 39.09
C VAL A 305 -15.75 8.16 39.02
N ASP A 306 -16.61 9.15 39.26
CA ASP A 306 -18.07 8.97 39.20
C ASP A 306 -18.62 8.83 37.80
N PHE A 307 -17.85 9.22 36.78
CA PHE A 307 -18.22 9.06 35.37
C PHE A 307 -18.14 7.60 34.96
N LYS A 308 -19.25 6.90 34.96
CA LYS A 308 -19.35 5.44 34.75
C LYS A 308 -18.77 4.92 33.45
N VAL A 309 -18.72 5.73 32.41
CA VAL A 309 -18.07 5.35 31.16
C VAL A 309 -16.57 5.17 31.35
N PHE A 310 -15.93 6.06 32.12
CA PHE A 310 -14.50 5.98 32.39
C PHE A 310 -14.16 4.92 33.43
N SER A 311 -14.85 4.93 34.58
CA SER A 311 -14.57 3.94 35.63
C SER A 311 -14.92 2.51 35.18
N GLY A 312 -15.96 2.35 34.37
CA GLY A 312 -16.31 1.06 33.79
C GLY A 312 -15.22 0.53 32.81
N ALA A 313 -14.71 1.38 31.92
CA ALA A 313 -13.62 1.02 31.05
C ALA A 313 -12.31 0.76 31.80
N ALA A 314 -11.99 1.61 32.79
CA ALA A 314 -10.75 1.50 33.56
C ALA A 314 -10.67 0.23 34.43
N THR A 315 -11.82 -0.32 34.86
CA THR A 315 -11.92 -1.55 35.69
C THR A 315 -12.23 -2.81 34.88
N MET A 316 -12.52 -2.66 33.60
CA MET A 316 -12.82 -3.76 32.69
C MET A 316 -11.54 -4.55 32.36
N ASN A 317 -11.66 -5.87 32.21
CA ASN A 317 -10.56 -6.67 31.63
C ASN A 317 -10.29 -6.22 30.19
N ASN A 318 -9.03 -5.96 29.85
CA ASN A 318 -8.62 -5.37 28.59
C ASN A 318 -9.28 -4.01 28.28
N GLY A 319 -9.71 -3.27 29.30
CA GLY A 319 -10.22 -1.93 29.16
C GLY A 319 -9.10 -0.90 29.12
N ARG A 320 -9.38 0.26 28.51
CA ARG A 320 -8.43 1.37 28.39
C ARG A 320 -9.15 2.71 28.40
N VAL A 321 -8.54 3.70 29.06
CA VAL A 321 -8.95 5.10 28.96
C VAL A 321 -7.76 5.94 28.51
N VAL A 322 -7.88 6.61 27.36
CA VAL A 322 -6.84 7.49 26.85
C VAL A 322 -7.35 8.92 26.67
N ALA A 323 -6.45 9.87 26.85
CA ALA A 323 -6.63 11.27 26.52
C ALA A 323 -5.82 11.60 25.25
N LEU A 324 -6.42 12.31 24.29
CA LEU A 324 -5.78 12.85 23.11
C LEU A 324 -5.83 14.38 23.17
N ARG A 325 -4.72 15.00 23.53
CA ARG A 325 -4.60 16.46 23.56
C ARG A 325 -4.48 17.00 22.14
N VAL A 326 -5.28 18.02 21.82
CA VAL A 326 -5.21 18.77 20.56
C VAL A 326 -4.83 20.21 20.87
N PRO A 327 -3.58 20.59 20.67
CA PRO A 327 -3.09 21.95 20.94
C PRO A 327 -3.91 23.01 20.23
N GLY A 328 -4.39 23.99 20.98
CA GLY A 328 -5.16 25.10 20.46
C GLY A 328 -6.59 24.79 19.98
N GLY A 329 -7.06 23.56 20.18
CA GLY A 329 -8.38 23.11 19.68
C GLY A 329 -9.58 23.81 20.31
N ALA A 330 -9.43 24.42 21.48
CA ALA A 330 -10.50 25.16 22.18
C ALA A 330 -10.35 26.68 22.14
N ARG A 331 -9.38 27.23 21.42
CA ARG A 331 -9.20 28.70 21.32
C ARG A 331 -10.46 29.38 20.78
N GLU A 332 -10.82 30.54 21.30
CA GLU A 332 -11.97 31.30 20.81
C GLU A 332 -11.81 31.70 19.34
N ASN A 333 -10.59 32.12 18.95
CA ASN A 333 -10.26 32.45 17.60
C ASN A 333 -9.33 31.39 16.99
N GLY A 334 -9.83 30.67 15.97
CA GLY A 334 -9.04 29.67 15.25
C GLY A 334 -9.00 28.28 15.91
N GLY A 335 -9.79 28.02 16.94
CA GLY A 335 -10.04 26.70 17.47
C GLY A 335 -11.01 25.88 16.60
N MET A 336 -11.27 24.64 17.01
CA MET A 336 -12.23 23.76 16.33
C MET A 336 -13.66 24.21 16.55
N PRO A 337 -14.46 24.40 15.51
CA PRO A 337 -15.88 24.70 15.66
C PRO A 337 -16.61 23.48 16.23
N ARG A 338 -17.73 23.74 16.93
CA ARG A 338 -18.52 22.67 17.54
C ARG A 338 -19.00 21.63 16.53
N SER A 339 -19.36 22.06 15.32
CA SER A 339 -19.78 21.17 14.23
C SER A 339 -18.70 20.16 13.81
N GLU A 340 -17.43 20.54 13.88
CA GLU A 340 -16.30 19.64 13.61
C GLU A 340 -16.11 18.65 14.74
N ILE A 341 -16.24 19.09 16.01
CA ILE A 341 -16.18 18.21 17.18
C ILE A 341 -17.32 17.18 17.15
N ASP A 342 -18.54 17.64 16.80
CA ASP A 342 -19.71 16.76 16.67
C ASP A 342 -19.52 15.75 15.52
N ALA A 343 -18.91 16.17 14.40
CA ALA A 343 -18.55 15.28 13.29
C ALA A 343 -17.50 14.21 13.69
N TYR A 344 -16.55 14.55 14.55
CA TYR A 344 -15.59 13.58 15.09
C TYR A 344 -16.27 12.57 16.02
N ALA A 345 -17.28 12.97 16.78
CA ALA A 345 -18.07 12.05 17.60
C ALA A 345 -18.83 11.01 16.76
N GLU A 346 -19.36 11.41 15.60
CA GLU A 346 -19.96 10.46 14.65
C GLU A 346 -18.90 9.59 13.96
N PHE A 347 -17.74 10.14 13.62
CA PHE A 347 -16.66 9.42 12.96
C PHE A 347 -16.13 8.25 13.80
N VAL A 348 -15.89 8.44 15.10
CA VAL A 348 -15.34 7.37 15.96
C VAL A 348 -16.30 6.19 16.11
N LYS A 349 -17.62 6.38 15.91
CA LYS A 349 -18.61 5.29 15.96
C LYS A 349 -18.38 4.24 14.88
N ILE A 350 -17.77 4.61 13.74
CA ILE A 350 -17.40 3.68 12.65
C ILE A 350 -16.46 2.58 13.17
N TYR A 351 -15.67 2.90 14.20
CA TYR A 351 -14.71 2.01 14.86
C TYR A 351 -15.26 1.34 16.12
N GLY A 352 -16.56 1.43 16.37
CA GLY A 352 -17.25 0.79 17.50
C GLY A 352 -17.29 1.62 18.78
N ALA A 353 -16.74 2.83 18.80
CA ALA A 353 -16.86 3.71 19.97
C ALA A 353 -18.31 4.18 20.16
N LYS A 354 -18.80 4.17 21.40
CA LYS A 354 -20.18 4.58 21.75
C LYS A 354 -20.36 6.09 21.79
N GLY A 355 -19.28 6.84 21.85
CA GLY A 355 -19.26 8.30 21.90
C GLY A 355 -17.84 8.83 22.03
N LEU A 356 -17.71 10.16 22.03
CA LEU A 356 -16.43 10.87 22.15
C LEU A 356 -16.59 11.95 23.21
N ALA A 357 -16.09 11.70 24.42
CA ALA A 357 -16.05 12.72 25.46
C ALA A 357 -14.91 13.69 25.18
N TYR A 358 -15.09 14.97 25.54
CA TYR A 358 -14.03 15.96 25.40
C TYR A 358 -14.08 17.02 26.50
N VAL A 359 -12.95 17.66 26.75
CA VAL A 359 -12.79 18.79 27.69
C VAL A 359 -12.09 19.92 26.98
N LYS A 360 -12.67 21.12 27.06
CA LYS A 360 -11.99 22.37 26.68
C LYS A 360 -11.19 22.89 27.86
N VAL A 361 -9.93 23.20 27.63
CA VAL A 361 -9.02 23.76 28.64
C VAL A 361 -8.97 25.27 28.42
N ASN A 362 -9.75 26.01 29.19
CA ASN A 362 -9.77 27.46 29.09
C ASN A 362 -8.62 28.10 29.87
N GLU A 363 -8.36 27.62 31.11
CA GLU A 363 -7.28 28.13 31.94
C GLU A 363 -6.79 27.02 32.89
N VAL A 364 -5.58 26.50 32.62
CA VAL A 364 -4.99 25.38 33.37
C VAL A 364 -4.79 25.72 34.86
N SER A 365 -4.40 26.96 35.17
CA SER A 365 -4.10 27.42 36.53
C SER A 365 -5.28 27.34 37.49
N LYS A 366 -6.51 27.39 36.95
CA LYS A 366 -7.75 27.29 37.72
C LYS A 366 -8.21 25.83 37.98
N GLY A 367 -7.47 24.84 37.51
CA GLY A 367 -7.85 23.45 37.67
C GLY A 367 -9.27 23.20 37.13
N ARG A 368 -10.14 22.59 37.94
CA ARG A 368 -11.54 22.30 37.58
C ARG A 368 -12.30 23.49 36.99
N ASP A 369 -12.16 24.66 37.60
CA ASP A 369 -12.91 25.87 37.19
C ASP A 369 -12.44 26.46 35.86
N GLY A 370 -11.25 26.08 35.45
CA GLY A 370 -10.68 26.43 34.13
C GLY A 370 -11.06 25.47 33.02
N LEU A 371 -11.86 24.44 33.28
CA LEU A 371 -12.26 23.42 32.33
C LEU A 371 -13.76 23.53 31.97
N GLN A 372 -14.06 23.32 30.71
CA GLN A 372 -15.42 23.34 30.20
C GLN A 372 -15.80 21.99 29.57
N SER A 373 -16.61 21.21 30.27
CA SER A 373 -17.24 19.98 29.80
C SER A 373 -18.28 19.45 30.75
N PRO A 374 -19.33 18.78 30.29
CA PRO A 374 -20.31 18.10 31.13
C PRO A 374 -19.71 17.01 32.02
N ILE A 375 -18.60 16.40 31.61
CA ILE A 375 -17.98 15.28 32.38
C ILE A 375 -17.16 15.75 33.58
N VAL A 376 -16.67 17.00 33.58
CA VAL A 376 -15.77 17.53 34.62
C VAL A 376 -16.36 17.42 36.03
N LYS A 377 -17.67 17.59 36.16
CA LYS A 377 -18.37 17.45 37.45
C LYS A 377 -18.30 16.03 38.05
N ASN A 378 -18.06 15.02 37.25
CA ASN A 378 -17.99 13.62 37.62
C ASN A 378 -16.54 13.12 37.76
N LEU A 379 -15.55 13.98 37.62
CA LEU A 379 -14.12 13.70 37.82
C LEU A 379 -13.68 14.34 39.13
N HIS A 380 -12.94 13.63 39.98
CA HIS A 380 -12.35 14.24 41.18
C HIS A 380 -11.08 15.04 40.83
N ASP A 381 -10.66 15.96 41.69
CA ASP A 381 -9.57 16.90 41.42
C ASP A 381 -8.22 16.23 41.13
N LYS A 382 -7.96 15.08 41.77
CA LYS A 382 -6.75 14.28 41.48
C LYS A 382 -6.75 13.78 40.02
N ALA A 383 -7.87 13.23 39.53
CA ALA A 383 -7.95 12.77 38.14
C ALA A 383 -7.79 13.94 37.14
N ILE A 384 -8.42 15.09 37.43
CA ILE A 384 -8.26 16.30 36.63
C ILE A 384 -6.78 16.75 36.60
N GLY A 385 -6.15 16.83 37.77
CA GLY A 385 -4.74 17.23 37.89
C GLY A 385 -3.81 16.30 37.11
N GLU A 386 -4.00 14.98 37.24
CA GLU A 386 -3.22 13.98 36.51
C GLU A 386 -3.44 14.07 34.99
N VAL A 387 -4.68 14.25 34.52
CA VAL A 387 -4.95 14.44 33.09
C VAL A 387 -4.24 15.66 32.54
N LEU A 388 -4.35 16.81 33.19
CA LEU A 388 -3.69 18.06 32.79
C LEU A 388 -2.16 17.91 32.80
N ALA A 389 -1.60 17.29 33.82
CA ALA A 389 -0.17 17.09 33.96
C ALA A 389 0.38 16.12 32.91
N ARG A 390 -0.22 14.94 32.76
CA ARG A 390 0.25 13.90 31.81
C ARG A 390 0.08 14.31 30.35
N THR A 391 -0.99 15.03 30.02
CA THR A 391 -1.19 15.54 28.65
C THR A 391 -0.34 16.76 28.36
N GLY A 392 0.23 17.42 29.38
CA GLY A 392 0.90 18.70 29.23
C GLY A 392 -0.03 19.79 28.69
N ALA A 393 -1.30 19.75 29.09
CA ALA A 393 -2.33 20.65 28.60
C ALA A 393 -1.99 22.13 28.85
N GLN A 394 -2.35 22.98 27.92
CA GLN A 394 -2.18 24.44 27.97
C GLN A 394 -3.53 25.13 27.74
N ASP A 395 -3.56 26.42 28.08
CA ASP A 395 -4.75 27.25 27.85
C ASP A 395 -5.12 27.28 26.36
N GLY A 396 -6.38 27.02 26.09
CA GLY A 396 -6.91 26.93 24.72
C GLY A 396 -6.82 25.54 24.08
N ASP A 397 -6.38 24.52 24.79
CA ASP A 397 -6.31 23.14 24.28
C ASP A 397 -7.67 22.42 24.36
N LEU A 398 -7.83 21.43 23.50
CA LEU A 398 -8.96 20.50 23.51
C LEU A 398 -8.43 19.11 23.81
N ILE A 399 -9.06 18.39 24.73
CA ILE A 399 -8.69 17.01 25.08
C ILE A 399 -9.87 16.11 24.75
N PHE A 400 -9.68 15.18 23.83
CA PHE A 400 -10.62 14.08 23.57
C PHE A 400 -10.31 12.87 24.43
N PHE A 401 -11.32 12.05 24.74
CA PHE A 401 -11.16 10.83 25.52
C PHE A 401 -11.76 9.64 24.79
N GLY A 402 -11.01 8.53 24.77
CA GLY A 402 -11.51 7.21 24.41
C GLY A 402 -11.58 6.32 25.65
N ALA A 403 -12.69 5.63 25.85
CA ALA A 403 -12.90 4.75 26.99
C ALA A 403 -13.80 3.56 26.59
N ASP A 404 -13.20 2.39 26.46
CA ASP A 404 -13.85 1.11 26.13
C ASP A 404 -12.80 -0.02 26.24
N LYS A 405 -13.06 -1.20 25.65
CA LYS A 405 -12.03 -2.21 25.39
C LYS A 405 -10.85 -1.57 24.63
N ALA A 406 -9.62 -1.95 24.97
CA ALA A 406 -8.41 -1.36 24.40
C ALA A 406 -8.40 -1.36 22.86
N LYS A 407 -8.88 -2.44 22.22
CA LYS A 407 -8.98 -2.53 20.75
C LYS A 407 -9.86 -1.40 20.19
N ILE A 408 -11.05 -1.18 20.74
CA ILE A 408 -11.98 -0.12 20.28
C ILE A 408 -11.36 1.26 20.48
N VAL A 409 -10.73 1.49 21.63
CA VAL A 409 -10.07 2.78 21.93
C VAL A 409 -8.93 3.03 20.96
N ASN A 410 -8.09 2.04 20.71
CA ASN A 410 -6.97 2.14 19.80
C ASN A 410 -7.44 2.43 18.36
N ASP A 411 -8.41 1.67 17.86
CA ASP A 411 -8.95 1.84 16.50
C ASP A 411 -9.63 3.22 16.35
N ALA A 412 -10.49 3.62 17.30
CA ALA A 412 -11.27 4.84 17.23
C ALA A 412 -10.43 6.11 17.41
N ILE A 413 -9.63 6.17 18.48
CA ILE A 413 -8.81 7.36 18.79
C ILE A 413 -7.58 7.42 17.88
N GLY A 414 -7.04 6.27 17.44
CA GLY A 414 -5.98 6.22 16.44
C GLY A 414 -6.43 6.79 15.10
N ALA A 415 -7.63 6.41 14.64
CA ALA A 415 -8.22 6.98 13.43
C ALA A 415 -8.54 8.47 13.59
N LEU A 416 -9.07 8.88 14.77
CA LEU A 416 -9.33 10.28 15.08
C LEU A 416 -8.05 11.12 15.05
N ARG A 417 -6.97 10.63 15.66
CA ARG A 417 -5.64 11.24 15.62
C ARG A 417 -5.21 11.56 14.20
N ILE A 418 -5.29 10.59 13.30
CA ILE A 418 -4.94 10.76 11.88
C ILE A 418 -5.85 11.78 11.22
N LYS A 419 -7.16 11.69 11.43
CA LYS A 419 -8.14 12.61 10.83
C LYS A 419 -7.91 14.06 11.27
N ILE A 420 -7.64 14.30 12.54
CA ILE A 420 -7.32 15.64 13.07
C ILE A 420 -6.00 16.15 12.46
N GLY A 421 -4.95 15.33 12.45
CA GLY A 421 -3.66 15.75 11.91
C GLY A 421 -3.73 16.17 10.44
N HIS A 422 -4.46 15.42 9.63
CA HIS A 422 -4.63 15.71 8.21
C HIS A 422 -5.72 16.75 7.88
N SER A 423 -6.48 17.21 8.87
CA SER A 423 -7.49 18.28 8.69
C SER A 423 -6.83 19.63 8.38
N GLU A 424 -7.63 20.57 7.89
CA GLU A 424 -7.16 21.96 7.69
C GLU A 424 -6.71 22.59 9.01
N PHE A 425 -7.44 22.31 10.11
CA PHE A 425 -7.03 22.71 11.46
C PHE A 425 -5.65 22.14 11.82
N GLY A 426 -5.46 20.83 11.64
CA GLY A 426 -4.20 20.16 11.97
C GLY A 426 -3.01 20.70 11.19
N LYS A 427 -3.15 20.89 9.89
CA LYS A 427 -2.13 21.47 9.01
C LYS A 427 -1.79 22.91 9.40
N LYS A 428 -2.80 23.74 9.65
CA LYS A 428 -2.62 25.15 10.04
C LYS A 428 -1.95 25.33 11.40
N ASN A 429 -2.21 24.42 12.34
CA ASN A 429 -1.66 24.49 13.70
C ASN A 429 -0.38 23.67 13.90
N GLY A 430 0.24 23.18 12.82
CA GLY A 430 1.50 22.43 12.88
C GLY A 430 1.39 21.03 13.51
N LEU A 431 0.19 20.46 13.54
CA LEU A 431 -0.06 19.10 14.03
C LEU A 431 0.25 18.04 12.97
N PHE A 432 0.48 18.46 11.74
CA PHE A 432 0.90 17.63 10.63
C PHE A 432 2.16 18.20 9.98
N GLU A 433 3.14 17.33 9.75
CA GLU A 433 4.39 17.65 9.08
C GLU A 433 4.47 16.94 7.72
N LYS A 434 4.75 17.69 6.67
CA LYS A 434 4.95 17.10 5.33
C LYS A 434 6.27 16.32 5.28
N GLY A 435 6.34 15.39 4.35
CA GLY A 435 7.56 14.63 4.06
C GLY A 435 7.42 13.15 4.37
N TRP A 436 8.55 12.50 4.56
CA TRP A 436 8.66 11.06 4.74
C TRP A 436 9.12 10.77 6.17
N ARG A 437 8.39 9.89 6.85
CA ARG A 437 8.69 9.48 8.23
C ARG A 437 8.70 7.96 8.31
N PRO A 438 9.81 7.32 7.90
CA PRO A 438 9.98 5.88 8.02
C PRO A 438 10.27 5.49 9.46
N MET A 439 9.94 4.23 9.80
CA MET A 439 10.30 3.61 11.07
C MET A 439 10.25 2.09 10.98
N TRP A 440 10.85 1.43 11.96
CA TRP A 440 10.65 0.02 12.23
C TRP A 440 9.77 -0.17 13.46
N VAL A 441 8.80 -1.07 13.35
CA VAL A 441 8.07 -1.61 14.50
C VAL A 441 8.57 -3.03 14.74
N VAL A 442 8.92 -3.34 15.98
CA VAL A 442 9.52 -4.61 16.38
C VAL A 442 8.82 -5.18 17.62
N ASP A 443 9.22 -6.38 18.02
CA ASP A 443 8.75 -7.00 19.27
C ASP A 443 7.24 -7.19 19.29
N PHE A 444 6.69 -7.71 18.19
CA PHE A 444 5.27 -8.05 18.11
C PHE A 444 4.89 -9.18 19.07
N PRO A 445 3.65 -9.20 19.60
CA PRO A 445 3.15 -10.38 20.27
C PRO A 445 3.22 -11.58 19.31
N MET A 446 3.59 -12.74 19.81
CA MET A 446 3.69 -13.93 18.97
C MET A 446 2.31 -14.50 18.64
N PHE A 447 1.36 -14.34 19.55
CA PHE A 447 0.01 -14.86 19.45
C PHE A 447 -1.03 -13.80 19.79
N GLU A 448 -2.18 -13.87 19.14
CA GLU A 448 -3.40 -13.14 19.46
C GLU A 448 -4.51 -14.13 19.85
N TYR A 449 -5.29 -13.80 20.87
CA TYR A 449 -6.41 -14.64 21.27
C TYR A 449 -7.66 -14.27 20.48
N ASP A 450 -8.17 -15.23 19.72
CA ASP A 450 -9.43 -15.12 19.00
C ASP A 450 -10.60 -15.46 19.94
N GLU A 451 -11.37 -14.44 20.34
CA GLU A 451 -12.51 -14.60 21.24
C GLU A 451 -13.64 -15.45 20.61
N GLU A 452 -13.81 -15.41 19.29
CA GLU A 452 -14.85 -16.18 18.59
C GLU A 452 -14.45 -17.66 18.47
N ALA A 453 -13.23 -17.91 18.04
CA ALA A 453 -12.70 -19.26 17.88
C ALA A 453 -12.20 -19.88 19.20
N GLN A 454 -12.15 -19.12 20.30
CA GLN A 454 -11.68 -19.55 21.64
C GLN A 454 -10.30 -20.23 21.59
N ARG A 455 -9.39 -19.66 20.81
CA ARG A 455 -8.02 -20.17 20.65
C ARG A 455 -7.05 -19.05 20.31
N TYR A 456 -5.75 -19.33 20.48
CA TYR A 456 -4.69 -18.47 19.96
C TYR A 456 -4.53 -18.64 18.46
N THR A 457 -4.19 -17.55 17.78
CA THR A 457 -3.74 -17.49 16.39
C THR A 457 -2.37 -16.84 16.35
N ALA A 458 -1.54 -17.18 15.36
CA ALA A 458 -0.26 -16.52 15.19
C ALA A 458 -0.48 -15.08 14.66
N THR A 459 0.22 -14.12 15.23
CA THR A 459 0.13 -12.71 14.79
C THR A 459 0.62 -12.52 13.35
N HIS A 460 1.73 -13.15 12.98
CA HIS A 460 2.24 -13.18 11.61
C HIS A 460 1.97 -14.53 10.94
N HIS A 461 2.78 -15.54 11.25
CA HIS A 461 2.59 -16.90 10.76
C HIS A 461 3.22 -17.92 11.72
N PRO A 462 2.87 -19.22 11.63
CA PRO A 462 3.30 -20.25 12.57
C PRO A 462 4.81 -20.53 12.57
N PHE A 463 5.57 -20.00 11.63
CA PHE A 463 7.01 -20.22 11.51
C PHE A 463 7.86 -19.06 12.05
N THR A 464 7.22 -18.04 12.62
CA THR A 464 7.91 -16.93 13.29
C THR A 464 8.57 -17.39 14.58
N ALA A 465 9.84 -17.02 14.79
CA ALA A 465 10.57 -17.37 16.00
C ALA A 465 10.16 -16.48 17.20
N PRO A 466 10.11 -17.04 18.41
CA PRO A 466 9.99 -16.26 19.64
C PRO A 466 11.28 -15.50 19.93
N LYS A 467 11.22 -14.44 20.73
CA LYS A 467 12.41 -13.83 21.33
C LYS A 467 13.14 -14.85 22.20
N ASP A 468 14.45 -14.65 22.34
CA ASP A 468 15.30 -15.52 23.14
C ASP A 468 14.80 -15.54 24.60
N GLY A 469 14.63 -16.75 25.13
CA GLY A 469 14.09 -16.97 26.49
C GLY A 469 12.55 -16.97 26.57
N HIS A 470 11.83 -16.81 25.46
CA HIS A 470 10.37 -16.88 25.42
C HIS A 470 9.83 -18.24 24.96
N GLU A 471 10.69 -19.22 24.65
CA GLU A 471 10.30 -20.51 24.09
C GLU A 471 9.34 -21.30 25.00
N ASP A 472 9.48 -21.16 26.31
CA ASP A 472 8.59 -21.83 27.27
C ASP A 472 7.27 -21.07 27.46
N TRP A 473 7.26 -19.76 27.21
CA TRP A 473 6.04 -18.95 27.31
C TRP A 473 5.05 -19.25 26.19
N MET A 474 5.50 -19.78 25.06
CA MET A 474 4.60 -20.18 23.96
C MET A 474 3.46 -21.09 24.44
N VAL A 475 3.75 -21.95 25.41
CA VAL A 475 2.77 -22.90 25.98
C VAL A 475 2.24 -22.44 27.33
N SER A 476 3.13 -21.91 28.20
CA SER A 476 2.76 -21.57 29.58
C SER A 476 2.07 -20.22 29.75
N ALA A 477 2.37 -19.24 28.88
CA ALA A 477 1.84 -17.89 28.92
C ALA A 477 1.85 -17.24 27.51
N PRO A 478 1.09 -17.79 26.53
CA PRO A 478 1.13 -17.35 25.14
C PRO A 478 0.92 -15.84 24.97
N GLU A 479 0.10 -15.23 25.82
CA GLU A 479 -0.21 -13.79 25.82
C GLU A 479 1.00 -12.90 26.17
N LYS A 480 2.07 -13.48 26.73
CA LYS A 480 3.31 -12.77 27.09
C LYS A 480 4.42 -13.02 26.08
N CYS A 481 4.23 -14.00 25.20
CA CYS A 481 5.25 -14.41 24.26
C CYS A 481 5.44 -13.35 23.16
N ILE A 482 6.66 -12.84 23.05
CA ILE A 482 7.06 -11.86 22.03
C ILE A 482 7.81 -12.58 20.92
N SER A 483 7.53 -12.19 19.69
CA SER A 483 8.16 -12.73 18.48
C SER A 483 9.36 -11.90 18.02
N LYS A 484 10.18 -12.51 17.16
CA LYS A 484 11.21 -11.83 16.37
C LYS A 484 10.62 -11.29 15.05
N GLY A 485 9.42 -10.68 15.14
CA GLY A 485 8.75 -10.01 14.04
C GLY A 485 9.16 -8.54 13.94
N TYR A 486 9.19 -8.03 12.72
CA TYR A 486 9.52 -6.63 12.42
C TYR A 486 8.79 -6.15 11.16
N ASP A 487 8.23 -4.93 11.23
CA ASP A 487 7.58 -4.27 10.12
C ASP A 487 8.23 -2.93 9.83
N MET A 488 8.45 -2.64 8.54
CA MET A 488 8.83 -1.32 8.07
C MET A 488 7.58 -0.51 7.78
N VAL A 489 7.46 0.62 8.46
CA VAL A 489 6.34 1.54 8.32
C VAL A 489 6.80 2.86 7.71
N LEU A 490 6.03 3.41 6.78
CA LEU A 490 6.29 4.71 6.17
C LEU A 490 4.99 5.49 6.07
N ASN A 491 4.91 6.64 6.73
CA ASN A 491 3.76 7.53 6.66
C ASN A 491 2.41 6.85 7.01
N GLY A 492 2.41 5.95 7.98
CA GLY A 492 1.20 5.23 8.38
C GLY A 492 0.87 3.99 7.54
N TRP A 493 1.76 3.61 6.63
CA TRP A 493 1.63 2.42 5.81
C TRP A 493 2.71 1.40 6.15
N GLU A 494 2.31 0.18 6.40
CA GLU A 494 3.22 -0.96 6.43
C GLU A 494 3.74 -1.21 5.01
N MET A 495 5.01 -0.95 4.80
CA MET A 495 5.69 -1.15 3.51
C MET A 495 6.00 -2.62 3.26
N GLY A 496 6.36 -3.32 4.32
CA GLY A 496 6.66 -4.72 4.34
C GLY A 496 6.95 -5.19 5.74
N GLY A 497 6.75 -6.47 5.96
CA GLY A 497 6.96 -7.11 7.24
C GLY A 497 7.67 -8.45 7.11
N GLY A 498 8.25 -8.89 8.20
CA GLY A 498 8.96 -10.14 8.26
C GLY A 498 9.31 -10.59 9.67
N SER A 499 10.11 -11.62 9.74
CA SER A 499 10.59 -12.15 11.02
C SER A 499 11.84 -13.02 10.84
N VAL A 500 12.52 -13.30 11.93
CA VAL A 500 13.37 -14.49 12.02
C VAL A 500 12.46 -15.71 12.14
N ARG A 501 12.86 -16.83 11.49
CA ARG A 501 12.05 -18.05 11.43
C ARG A 501 12.52 -19.06 12.45
N ILE A 502 11.61 -19.95 12.84
CA ILE A 502 11.96 -21.15 13.60
C ILE A 502 12.72 -22.10 12.68
N HIS A 503 13.91 -22.52 13.10
CA HIS A 503 14.73 -23.51 12.40
C HIS A 503 14.91 -24.82 13.19
N ARG A 504 14.38 -24.87 14.42
CA ARG A 504 14.45 -26.04 15.31
C ARG A 504 13.07 -26.69 15.41
N ALA A 505 13.03 -28.00 15.18
CA ALA A 505 11.79 -28.78 15.19
C ALA A 505 11.09 -28.81 16.57
N ASP A 506 11.85 -28.82 17.66
CA ASP A 506 11.32 -28.81 19.02
C ASP A 506 10.61 -27.48 19.36
N VAL A 507 11.14 -26.35 18.88
CA VAL A 507 10.52 -25.03 19.02
C VAL A 507 9.26 -24.93 18.15
N GLN A 508 9.32 -25.47 16.93
CA GLN A 508 8.16 -25.47 16.02
C GLN A 508 6.98 -26.27 16.58
N GLN A 509 7.26 -27.39 17.25
CA GLN A 509 6.20 -28.17 17.88
C GLN A 509 5.47 -27.38 18.98
N LYS A 510 6.19 -26.61 19.82
CA LYS A 510 5.58 -25.75 20.85
C LYS A 510 4.61 -24.72 20.26
N VAL A 511 4.93 -24.17 19.07
CA VAL A 511 4.00 -23.26 18.36
C VAL A 511 2.73 -23.97 17.95
N PHE A 512 2.84 -25.16 17.36
CA PHE A 512 1.68 -25.93 16.95
C PHE A 512 0.81 -26.33 18.15
N ASP A 513 1.41 -26.68 19.28
CA ASP A 513 0.70 -26.96 20.52
C ASP A 513 -0.08 -25.74 21.02
N ALA A 514 0.55 -24.55 21.01
CA ALA A 514 -0.12 -23.28 21.38
C ALA A 514 -1.29 -22.93 20.46
N LEU A 515 -1.15 -23.21 19.17
CA LEU A 515 -2.19 -22.97 18.14
C LEU A 515 -3.24 -24.10 18.08
N LYS A 516 -3.09 -25.16 18.88
CA LYS A 516 -3.93 -26.38 18.86
C LYS A 516 -3.96 -27.06 17.48
N ILE A 517 -2.84 -27.06 16.77
CA ILE A 517 -2.64 -27.78 15.50
C ILE A 517 -2.12 -29.17 15.86
N THR A 518 -2.86 -30.23 15.47
CA THR A 518 -2.43 -31.59 15.75
C THR A 518 -1.24 -32.02 14.89
N PRO A 519 -0.44 -33.01 15.31
CA PRO A 519 0.66 -33.52 14.49
C PRO A 519 0.22 -33.95 13.09
N GLU A 520 -0.96 -34.58 12.99
CA GLU A 520 -1.54 -35.02 11.71
C GLU A 520 -1.89 -33.83 10.82
N GLU A 521 -2.49 -32.77 11.38
CA GLU A 521 -2.80 -31.54 10.65
C GLU A 521 -1.52 -30.82 10.21
N ALA A 522 -0.51 -30.74 11.08
CA ALA A 522 0.79 -30.14 10.77
C ALA A 522 1.47 -30.90 9.63
N GLN A 523 1.46 -32.25 9.66
CA GLN A 523 2.05 -33.06 8.61
C GLN A 523 1.29 -32.93 7.28
N VAL A 524 -0.05 -32.86 7.31
CA VAL A 524 -0.85 -32.66 6.10
C VAL A 524 -0.60 -31.30 5.47
N LYS A 525 -0.52 -30.24 6.27
CA LYS A 525 -0.36 -28.86 5.78
C LYS A 525 1.09 -28.50 5.44
N PHE A 526 2.03 -28.87 6.30
CA PHE A 526 3.41 -28.36 6.30
C PHE A 526 4.47 -29.47 6.29
N GLY A 527 4.09 -30.74 6.10
CA GLY A 527 4.98 -31.89 6.22
C GLY A 527 6.28 -31.73 5.45
N PHE A 528 6.22 -31.25 4.21
CA PHE A 528 7.40 -31.06 3.37
C PHE A 528 8.41 -30.04 3.94
N LEU A 529 7.94 -28.99 4.65
CA LEU A 529 8.83 -28.06 5.35
C LEU A 529 9.36 -28.67 6.65
N LEU A 530 8.49 -29.34 7.44
CA LEU A 530 8.89 -29.99 8.69
C LEU A 530 9.94 -31.07 8.45
N ASP A 531 9.81 -31.85 7.38
CA ASP A 531 10.78 -32.84 6.97
C ASP A 531 12.11 -32.19 6.56
N ALA A 532 12.03 -31.05 5.81
CA ALA A 532 13.23 -30.32 5.42
C ALA A 532 14.01 -29.74 6.62
N LEU A 533 13.31 -29.21 7.63
CA LEU A 533 13.94 -28.67 8.84
C LEU A 533 14.81 -29.67 9.58
N GLN A 534 14.60 -31.00 9.39
CA GLN A 534 15.39 -32.04 10.00
C GLN A 534 16.79 -32.21 9.36
N TYR A 535 17.02 -31.66 8.18
CA TYR A 535 18.28 -31.74 7.44
C TYR A 535 19.26 -30.60 7.76
N GLY A 536 19.30 -30.13 9.01
CA GLY A 536 20.23 -29.09 9.42
C GLY A 536 19.89 -27.72 8.90
N ALA A 537 18.62 -27.33 9.05
CA ALA A 537 18.15 -25.98 8.66
C ALA A 537 18.98 -24.88 9.34
N PRO A 538 19.48 -23.89 8.58
CA PRO A 538 20.21 -22.78 9.17
C PRO A 538 19.27 -21.84 9.93
N PRO A 539 19.76 -21.06 10.89
CA PRO A 539 19.05 -19.86 11.33
C PRO A 539 18.76 -18.98 10.12
N HIS A 540 17.50 -18.58 9.91
CA HIS A 540 17.09 -17.80 8.74
C HIS A 540 15.97 -16.84 9.09
N GLY A 541 15.85 -15.82 8.29
CA GLY A 541 14.82 -14.80 8.41
C GLY A 541 14.70 -13.98 7.14
N GLY A 542 13.62 -13.27 7.01
CA GLY A 542 13.36 -12.47 5.82
C GLY A 542 12.15 -11.58 5.97
N LEU A 543 11.76 -10.97 4.89
CA LEU A 543 10.57 -10.13 4.83
C LEU A 543 9.99 -10.10 3.41
N ALA A 544 8.82 -9.51 3.29
CA ALA A 544 8.20 -9.22 2.01
C ALA A 544 7.73 -7.77 1.97
N PHE A 545 8.10 -7.05 0.93
CA PHE A 545 7.59 -5.70 0.66
C PHE A 545 6.44 -5.75 -0.35
N GLY A 546 5.38 -5.00 -0.11
CA GLY A 546 4.32 -4.77 -1.08
C GLY A 546 4.78 -3.79 -2.17
N LEU A 547 5.21 -4.27 -3.35
CA LEU A 547 5.66 -3.41 -4.44
C LEU A 547 4.58 -2.40 -4.85
N ASP A 548 3.34 -2.85 -4.94
CA ASP A 548 2.20 -1.98 -5.30
C ASP A 548 2.03 -0.84 -4.29
N ARG A 549 2.19 -1.14 -3.01
CA ARG A 549 2.07 -0.17 -1.91
C ARG A 549 3.21 0.84 -1.91
N ILE A 550 4.46 0.38 -2.13
CA ILE A 550 5.64 1.26 -2.27
C ILE A 550 5.41 2.27 -3.39
N VAL A 551 5.02 1.79 -4.57
CA VAL A 551 4.83 2.65 -5.74
C VAL A 551 3.64 3.60 -5.53
N THR A 552 2.55 3.16 -4.89
CA THR A 552 1.41 4.03 -4.54
C THR A 552 1.85 5.21 -3.67
N LEU A 553 2.65 4.95 -2.64
CA LEU A 553 3.18 6.02 -1.78
C LEU A 553 4.12 6.96 -2.54
N MET A 554 5.02 6.42 -3.35
CA MET A 554 5.99 7.22 -4.11
C MET A 554 5.35 8.10 -5.19
N THR A 555 4.25 7.65 -5.79
CA THR A 555 3.49 8.42 -6.80
C THR A 555 2.49 9.40 -6.19
N GLY A 556 2.14 9.22 -4.91
CA GLY A 556 1.02 9.94 -4.28
C GLY A 556 -0.35 9.56 -4.84
N ALA A 557 -0.47 8.39 -5.49
CA ALA A 557 -1.73 7.89 -6.04
C ALA A 557 -2.75 7.62 -4.92
N GLU A 558 -4.02 7.90 -5.19
CA GLU A 558 -5.11 7.70 -4.23
C GLU A 558 -5.53 6.22 -4.11
N SER A 559 -5.23 5.42 -5.13
CA SER A 559 -5.60 4.01 -5.20
C SER A 559 -4.43 3.16 -5.70
N ILE A 560 -4.27 1.98 -5.10
CA ILE A 560 -3.33 0.95 -5.57
C ILE A 560 -3.59 0.55 -7.04
N ARG A 561 -4.83 0.73 -7.53
CA ARG A 561 -5.22 0.46 -8.92
C ARG A 561 -4.57 1.40 -9.94
N ASP A 562 -4.05 2.53 -9.49
CA ASP A 562 -3.37 3.50 -10.35
C ASP A 562 -1.90 3.15 -10.62
N VAL A 563 -1.37 2.17 -9.91
CA VAL A 563 0.02 1.69 -10.08
C VAL A 563 0.10 0.25 -10.60
N ILE A 564 -1.04 -0.34 -10.96
CA ILE A 564 -1.19 -1.68 -11.54
C ILE A 564 -1.79 -1.54 -12.94
N ALA A 565 -1.19 -2.16 -13.96
CA ALA A 565 -1.64 -2.00 -15.34
C ALA A 565 -3.09 -2.49 -15.53
N PHE A 566 -3.43 -3.68 -15.02
CA PHE A 566 -4.75 -4.29 -15.17
C PHE A 566 -5.27 -4.79 -13.82
N PRO A 567 -5.71 -3.87 -12.94
CA PRO A 567 -6.20 -4.21 -11.61
C PRO A 567 -7.63 -4.79 -11.66
N LYS A 568 -8.05 -5.38 -10.54
CA LYS A 568 -9.45 -5.73 -10.30
C LYS A 568 -10.18 -4.59 -9.57
N THR A 569 -11.49 -4.51 -9.76
CA THR A 569 -12.38 -3.66 -8.95
C THR A 569 -12.47 -4.16 -7.50
N GLN A 570 -13.14 -3.41 -6.62
CA GLN A 570 -13.45 -3.86 -5.24
C GLN A 570 -14.30 -5.14 -5.19
N ARG A 571 -14.97 -5.50 -6.30
CA ARG A 571 -15.73 -6.75 -6.44
C ARG A 571 -14.93 -7.88 -7.09
N ALA A 572 -13.59 -7.78 -7.11
CA ALA A 572 -12.68 -8.74 -7.71
C ALA A 572 -12.96 -9.01 -9.21
N GLN A 573 -13.42 -8.01 -9.96
CA GLN A 573 -13.74 -8.11 -11.39
C GLN A 573 -12.77 -7.29 -12.24
N CYS A 574 -12.43 -7.78 -13.42
CA CYS A 574 -11.74 -7.00 -14.45
C CYS A 574 -12.79 -6.49 -15.47
N LEU A 575 -13.04 -5.18 -15.49
CA LEU A 575 -14.02 -4.58 -16.39
C LEU A 575 -13.60 -4.62 -17.86
N LEU A 576 -12.29 -4.62 -18.13
CA LEU A 576 -11.76 -4.71 -19.49
C LEU A 576 -11.97 -6.11 -20.11
N THR A 577 -11.63 -7.16 -19.35
CA THR A 577 -11.68 -8.54 -19.85
C THR A 577 -12.97 -9.28 -19.45
N GLN A 578 -13.79 -8.66 -18.61
CA GLN A 578 -15.01 -9.25 -18.02
C GLN A 578 -14.72 -10.53 -17.20
N ALA A 579 -13.50 -10.65 -16.65
CA ALA A 579 -13.18 -11.73 -15.73
C ALA A 579 -13.69 -11.41 -14.30
N PRO A 580 -14.20 -12.41 -13.53
CA PRO A 580 -14.36 -13.82 -13.91
C PRO A 580 -15.53 -14.03 -14.88
N SER A 581 -15.46 -15.07 -15.71
CA SER A 581 -16.47 -15.41 -16.71
C SER A 581 -16.97 -16.85 -16.55
N LEU A 582 -18.09 -17.14 -17.16
CA LEU A 582 -18.63 -18.50 -17.19
C LEU A 582 -17.74 -19.42 -18.01
N VAL A 583 -17.66 -20.68 -17.62
CA VAL A 583 -16.97 -21.76 -18.31
C VAL A 583 -17.98 -22.68 -18.99
N ASP A 584 -17.58 -23.31 -20.10
CA ASP A 584 -18.44 -24.24 -20.82
C ASP A 584 -18.50 -25.61 -20.14
N GLU A 585 -19.57 -26.37 -20.46
CA GLU A 585 -19.85 -27.69 -19.89
C GLU A 585 -18.73 -28.70 -20.20
N LYS A 586 -18.09 -28.61 -21.38
CA LYS A 586 -17.02 -29.53 -21.77
C LYS A 586 -15.80 -29.34 -20.85
N GLN A 587 -15.41 -28.11 -20.59
CA GLN A 587 -14.29 -27.81 -19.67
C GLN A 587 -14.61 -28.30 -18.25
N LEU A 588 -15.84 -28.08 -17.75
CA LEU A 588 -16.24 -28.57 -16.44
C LEU A 588 -16.18 -30.10 -16.33
N ARG A 589 -16.63 -30.83 -17.38
CA ARG A 589 -16.52 -32.30 -17.43
C ARG A 589 -15.07 -32.77 -17.44
N GLU A 590 -14.20 -32.12 -18.20
CA GLU A 590 -12.75 -32.42 -18.23
C GLU A 590 -12.06 -32.20 -16.89
N LEU A 591 -12.61 -31.30 -16.06
CA LEU A 591 -12.13 -31.03 -14.70
C LEU A 591 -12.84 -31.85 -13.62
N HIS A 592 -13.79 -32.73 -14.00
CA HIS A 592 -14.63 -33.51 -13.08
C HIS A 592 -15.40 -32.63 -12.07
N ILE A 593 -15.81 -31.40 -12.50
CA ILE A 593 -16.54 -30.43 -11.68
C ILE A 593 -18.00 -30.35 -12.16
N ARG A 594 -18.91 -30.28 -11.18
CA ARG A 594 -20.33 -30.01 -11.42
C ARG A 594 -20.76 -28.77 -10.62
N LEU A 595 -21.31 -27.78 -11.30
CA LEU A 595 -21.91 -26.63 -10.63
C LEU A 595 -23.25 -27.02 -9.99
N ARG A 596 -23.53 -26.49 -8.80
CA ARG A 596 -24.82 -26.69 -8.12
C ARG A 596 -25.97 -25.99 -8.84
N ASN A 597 -25.69 -24.87 -9.51
CA ASN A 597 -26.65 -24.14 -10.33
C ASN A 597 -26.28 -24.31 -11.81
N ALA A 598 -27.10 -25.03 -12.55
CA ALA A 598 -26.87 -25.32 -13.95
C ALA A 598 -26.97 -24.06 -14.85
N ASP A 599 -27.69 -23.02 -14.43
CA ASP A 599 -27.84 -21.77 -15.18
C ASP A 599 -26.53 -20.95 -15.24
N LEU A 600 -25.54 -21.31 -14.42
CA LEU A 600 -24.21 -20.69 -14.40
C LEU A 600 -23.22 -21.35 -15.37
N VAL A 601 -23.65 -22.30 -16.20
CA VAL A 601 -22.82 -22.91 -17.25
C VAL A 601 -22.97 -22.09 -18.52
N LYS A 602 -21.84 -21.75 -19.16
CA LYS A 602 -21.88 -21.10 -20.47
C LYS A 602 -22.50 -22.04 -21.51
N PRO A 603 -23.48 -21.60 -22.31
CA PRO A 603 -23.97 -22.40 -23.42
C PRO A 603 -22.85 -22.83 -24.36
N ALA A 604 -22.95 -24.05 -24.91
CA ALA A 604 -21.94 -24.60 -25.82
C ALA A 604 -21.84 -23.82 -27.13
#